data_c276d61ec4b5a44ca504340b0bb4fd46
#
_entry.id   c276d61ec4b5a44ca504340b0bb4fd46
#
_cell.length_a   1.000
_cell.length_b   1.000
_cell.length_c   1.000
_cell.angle_alpha   90.00
_cell.angle_beta   90.00
_cell.angle_gamma   90.00
#
_symmetry.space_group_name_H-M   'P 1'
#
loop_
_entity.id
_entity.type
_entity.pdbx_description
1 polymer ?
#
loop_
_entity_poly.entity_id
_entity_poly.type
_entity_poly.pdbx_seq_one_letter_code
_entity_poly.pdbx_strand_id
1 'polypeptide(L)'
;MIYFPSGMPRAGLFLLLSALLCTKVQAQVVEHRPDPIQLFERMRLATMLYSYSGSLTYEHDGQLSSFSISSATANDIWTQNISALNGPERNYARQINPCSFGSLDQLRKQIGQDVDELTPFYNFQARDEFRIAGREAQEILVMPVDQFRYGYNFAVDKDIGLMLQSMTMDSSRKILERFQFIEVEDSPSLEDFEALLASCSEYSAVVADAEEVPWKLGWVPAGFERLVSRTAEGRVELVYSDGLAALSIFIVAVDEVRFPPANTNIGATSLMLNYYDVLGNIYSVTLVGEVPLATLLRIAAELDYEEAADAR
;
A
#
# COMPACT_ATOMS: atom_id res chain seq x y z
N MET A 1 55.93 -23.79 72.84
CA MET A 1 55.89 -23.95 74.33
C MET A 1 54.57 -23.27 74.75
N ILE A 2 53.50 -24.09 74.93
CA ILE A 2 52.73 -24.29 76.19
C ILE A 2 52.08 -22.93 76.67
N TYR A 3 50.77 -22.75 76.78
CA TYR A 3 49.76 -23.45 77.57
C TYR A 3 48.33 -22.91 77.21
N PHE A 4 47.32 -23.78 77.11
CA PHE A 4 45.89 -23.48 77.33
C PHE A 4 45.61 -23.37 78.85
N PRO A 5 44.52 -22.66 79.27
CA PRO A 5 43.30 -23.43 79.51
C PRO A 5 41.98 -22.68 79.33
N SER A 6 41.02 -23.45 78.87
CA SER A 6 39.64 -23.70 79.28
C SER A 6 38.81 -22.67 80.05
N GLY A 7 37.59 -22.51 79.56
CA GLY A 7 36.42 -21.95 80.26
C GLY A 7 35.23 -21.56 79.39
N MET A 8 34.28 -22.48 79.18
CA MET A 8 32.92 -22.19 78.74
C MET A 8 32.09 -21.57 79.89
N PRO A 9 31.04 -20.77 79.65
CA PRO A 9 29.74 -21.43 79.36
C PRO A 9 28.86 -20.73 78.29
N ARG A 10 27.93 -21.57 77.85
CA ARG A 10 26.87 -21.36 76.90
C ARG A 10 25.88 -20.23 77.28
N ALA A 11 25.55 -19.33 76.35
CA ALA A 11 24.27 -18.67 76.34
C ALA A 11 23.89 -18.50 74.85
N GLY A 12 22.84 -19.17 74.47
CA GLY A 12 22.30 -19.11 73.08
C GLY A 12 21.63 -17.77 72.76
N LEU A 13 21.98 -17.29 71.62
CA LEU A 13 21.23 -16.17 71.05
C LEU A 13 20.75 -16.65 69.67
N PHE A 14 19.47 -17.00 69.58
CA PHE A 14 18.75 -17.23 68.33
C PHE A 14 18.60 -15.92 67.59
N LEU A 15 19.43 -15.69 66.58
CA LEU A 15 19.21 -14.64 65.58
C LEU A 15 18.27 -15.20 64.53
N LEU A 16 17.00 -14.85 64.63
CA LEU A 16 15.98 -15.01 63.56
C LEU A 16 16.39 -14.11 62.41
N LEU A 17 17.02 -14.70 61.39
CA LEU A 17 17.24 -14.05 60.09
C LEU A 17 15.93 -14.10 59.29
N SER A 18 15.09 -13.08 59.45
CA SER A 18 13.93 -12.86 58.58
C SER A 18 14.43 -12.39 57.21
N ALA A 19 14.59 -13.37 56.31
CA ALA A 19 14.80 -13.09 54.89
C ALA A 19 13.56 -12.44 54.33
N LEU A 20 13.56 -11.10 54.18
CA LEU A 20 12.57 -10.35 53.39
C LEU A 20 12.79 -10.74 51.91
N LEU A 21 12.00 -11.68 51.43
CA LEU A 21 11.84 -11.97 50.01
C LEU A 21 11.14 -10.75 49.37
N CYS A 22 11.92 -9.77 48.93
CA CYS A 22 11.46 -8.74 47.98
C CYS A 22 11.20 -9.45 46.66
N THR A 23 10.00 -9.98 46.48
CA THR A 23 9.49 -10.32 45.15
C THR A 23 9.36 -9.02 44.36
N LYS A 24 10.32 -8.80 43.45
CA LYS A 24 10.13 -7.77 42.40
C LYS A 24 8.95 -8.20 41.56
N VAL A 25 7.79 -7.64 41.80
CA VAL A 25 6.68 -7.66 40.85
C VAL A 25 7.18 -6.83 39.66
N GLN A 26 7.73 -7.51 38.64
CA GLN A 26 7.88 -6.91 37.34
C GLN A 26 6.47 -6.72 36.79
N ALA A 27 5.96 -5.51 36.90
CA ALA A 27 4.82 -5.10 36.11
C ALA A 27 5.26 -5.27 34.66
N GLN A 28 4.74 -6.30 33.98
CA GLN A 28 4.78 -6.35 32.52
C GLN A 28 3.98 -5.15 32.06
N VAL A 29 4.68 -4.13 31.56
CA VAL A 29 4.05 -3.10 30.75
C VAL A 29 3.51 -3.85 29.54
N VAL A 30 2.21 -4.09 29.52
CA VAL A 30 1.52 -4.56 28.33
C VAL A 30 1.60 -3.37 27.38
N GLU A 31 2.59 -3.42 26.49
CA GLU A 31 2.75 -2.47 25.42
C GLU A 31 1.47 -2.56 24.59
N HIS A 32 0.61 -1.56 24.74
CA HIS A 32 -0.65 -1.51 24.01
C HIS A 32 -0.32 -1.10 22.58
N ARG A 33 -0.06 -2.08 21.72
CA ARG A 33 0.14 -1.84 20.30
C ARG A 33 -1.19 -1.39 19.69
N PRO A 34 -1.17 -0.36 18.84
CA PRO A 34 -2.37 0.10 18.16
C PRO A 34 -2.93 -1.03 17.26
N ASP A 35 -4.24 -0.98 17.03
CA ASP A 35 -4.87 -1.85 16.05
C ASP A 35 -4.29 -1.55 14.65
N PRO A 36 -3.63 -2.51 13.99
CA PRO A 36 -2.99 -2.27 12.70
C PRO A 36 -4.00 -1.96 11.58
N ILE A 37 -5.22 -2.45 11.67
CA ILE A 37 -6.28 -2.20 10.69
C ILE A 37 -6.73 -0.75 10.79
N GLN A 38 -7.06 -0.27 11.99
CA GLN A 38 -7.44 1.12 12.22
C GLN A 38 -6.32 2.09 11.85
N LEU A 39 -5.07 1.73 12.15
CA LEU A 39 -3.93 2.55 11.80
C LEU A 39 -3.71 2.62 10.28
N PHE A 40 -3.90 1.51 9.58
CA PHE A 40 -3.83 1.44 8.13
C PHE A 40 -4.95 2.25 7.46
N GLU A 41 -6.19 2.15 7.97
CA GLU A 41 -7.32 2.96 7.49
C GLU A 41 -7.03 4.46 7.67
N ARG A 42 -6.56 4.85 8.86
CA ARG A 42 -6.16 6.24 9.13
C ARG A 42 -5.08 6.72 8.16
N MET A 43 -4.09 5.89 7.86
CA MET A 43 -3.02 6.21 6.90
C MET A 43 -3.58 6.48 5.50
N ARG A 44 -4.47 5.66 5.02
CA ARG A 44 -5.08 5.83 3.69
C ARG A 44 -5.84 7.15 3.59
N LEU A 45 -6.62 7.48 4.62
CA LEU A 45 -7.37 8.72 4.69
C LEU A 45 -6.45 9.94 4.79
N ALA A 46 -5.43 9.88 5.64
CA ALA A 46 -4.53 11.01 5.91
C ALA A 46 -3.85 11.53 4.64
N THR A 47 -3.47 10.64 3.73
CA THR A 47 -2.82 11.00 2.46
C THR A 47 -3.68 11.95 1.60
N MET A 48 -5.00 11.90 1.75
CA MET A 48 -5.94 12.75 1.00
C MET A 48 -6.51 13.89 1.84
N LEU A 49 -6.57 13.73 3.16
CA LEU A 49 -7.18 14.71 4.05
C LEU A 49 -6.25 15.86 4.42
N TYR A 50 -4.94 15.61 4.47
CA TYR A 50 -3.97 16.62 4.92
C TYR A 50 -3.32 17.32 3.74
N SER A 51 -3.14 18.64 3.90
CA SER A 51 -2.20 19.38 3.09
C SER A 51 -0.80 19.18 3.67
N TYR A 52 0.17 18.83 2.84
CA TYR A 52 1.55 18.64 3.23
C TYR A 52 2.50 18.97 2.10
N SER A 53 3.72 19.31 2.46
CA SER A 53 4.82 19.46 1.50
C SER A 53 6.09 18.86 2.09
N GLY A 54 7.02 18.50 1.22
CA GLY A 54 8.27 17.93 1.71
C GLY A 54 9.18 17.43 0.59
N SER A 55 10.25 16.78 1.00
CA SER A 55 11.14 16.05 0.13
C SER A 55 11.18 14.57 0.53
N LEU A 56 11.33 13.73 -0.48
CA LEU A 56 11.35 12.29 -0.32
C LEU A 56 12.40 11.62 -1.20
N THR A 57 12.79 10.42 -0.83
CA THR A 57 13.54 9.51 -1.68
C THR A 57 12.68 8.38 -2.19
N TYR A 58 12.94 7.95 -3.41
CA TYR A 58 12.40 6.75 -4.00
C TYR A 58 13.56 5.87 -4.50
N GLU A 59 13.59 4.63 -4.04
CA GLU A 59 14.60 3.64 -4.36
C GLU A 59 13.95 2.42 -5.01
N HIS A 60 14.49 2.00 -6.15
CA HIS A 60 14.17 0.73 -6.82
C HIS A 60 15.39 0.24 -7.59
N ASP A 61 15.58 -1.06 -7.68
CA ASP A 61 16.68 -1.70 -8.44
C ASP A 61 18.07 -1.11 -8.16
N GLY A 62 18.30 -0.65 -6.91
CA GLY A 62 19.56 0.01 -6.50
C GLY A 62 19.72 1.44 -7.02
N GLN A 63 18.70 2.01 -7.64
CA GLN A 63 18.67 3.42 -8.06
C GLN A 63 17.93 4.26 -7.02
N LEU A 64 18.54 5.37 -6.61
CA LEU A 64 17.96 6.33 -5.68
C LEU A 64 17.63 7.63 -6.42
N SER A 65 16.38 8.04 -6.33
CA SER A 65 15.89 9.32 -6.84
C SER A 65 15.33 10.16 -5.70
N SER A 66 15.41 11.48 -5.83
CA SER A 66 14.86 12.42 -4.86
C SER A 66 13.79 13.29 -5.52
N PHE A 67 12.74 13.57 -4.79
CA PHE A 67 11.58 14.34 -5.26
C PHE A 67 11.16 15.35 -4.21
N SER A 68 10.63 16.48 -4.66
CA SER A 68 9.75 17.32 -3.85
C SER A 68 8.32 16.89 -4.07
N ILE A 69 7.50 16.96 -3.02
CA ILE A 69 6.07 16.70 -3.09
C ILE A 69 5.31 17.81 -2.41
N SER A 70 4.17 18.17 -2.97
CA SER A 70 3.18 19.03 -2.30
C SER A 70 1.79 18.47 -2.55
N SER A 71 0.98 18.43 -1.50
CA SER A 71 -0.41 18.02 -1.55
C SER A 71 -1.25 19.09 -0.87
N ALA A 72 -2.28 19.58 -1.52
CA ALA A 72 -3.16 20.59 -0.96
C ALA A 72 -4.56 20.48 -1.55
N THR A 73 -5.55 20.84 -0.75
CA THR A 73 -6.93 21.02 -1.21
C THR A 73 -7.19 22.52 -1.37
N ALA A 74 -7.61 22.94 -2.56
CA ALA A 74 -7.99 24.31 -2.87
C ALA A 74 -9.12 24.33 -3.89
N ASN A 75 -10.15 25.20 -3.67
CA ASN A 75 -11.32 25.31 -4.53
C ASN A 75 -11.98 23.96 -4.85
N ASP A 76 -12.19 23.16 -3.83
CA ASP A 76 -12.81 21.82 -3.92
C ASP A 76 -12.02 20.81 -4.77
N ILE A 77 -10.75 21.07 -5.04
CA ILE A 77 -9.86 20.18 -5.76
C ILE A 77 -8.66 19.81 -4.89
N TRP A 78 -8.48 18.53 -4.66
CA TRP A 78 -7.24 18.01 -4.10
C TRP A 78 -6.19 17.88 -5.20
N THR A 79 -5.05 18.49 -5.00
CA THR A 79 -3.95 18.50 -5.96
C THR A 79 -2.69 17.99 -5.31
N GLN A 80 -2.03 17.03 -5.95
CA GLN A 80 -0.70 16.57 -5.58
C GLN A 80 0.27 16.82 -6.73
N ASN A 81 1.38 17.48 -6.41
CA ASN A 81 2.46 17.74 -7.35
C ASN A 81 3.73 17.03 -6.86
N ILE A 82 4.42 16.35 -7.76
CA ILE A 82 5.68 15.67 -7.50
C ILE A 82 6.67 16.11 -8.56
N SER A 83 7.84 16.64 -8.14
CA SER A 83 8.90 17.13 -9.03
C SER A 83 10.23 16.46 -8.70
N ALA A 84 10.93 15.98 -9.73
CA ALA A 84 12.25 15.38 -9.54
C ALA A 84 13.27 16.45 -9.12
N LEU A 85 14.04 16.16 -8.07
CA LEU A 85 15.11 17.02 -7.56
C LEU A 85 16.48 16.65 -8.14
N ASN A 86 16.59 15.48 -8.75
CA ASN A 86 17.80 15.01 -9.40
C ASN A 86 17.47 14.27 -10.72
N GLY A 87 18.46 14.16 -11.59
CA GLY A 87 18.30 13.55 -12.91
C GLY A 87 17.56 14.45 -13.91
N PRO A 88 16.95 13.88 -14.96
CA PRO A 88 16.14 14.62 -15.91
C PRO A 88 14.93 15.26 -15.24
N GLU A 89 14.55 16.47 -15.69
CA GLU A 89 13.35 17.14 -15.18
C GLU A 89 12.12 16.29 -15.46
N ARG A 90 11.37 15.97 -14.39
CA ARG A 90 10.12 15.21 -14.42
C ARG A 90 9.17 15.80 -13.40
N ASN A 91 8.00 16.21 -13.87
CA ASN A 91 6.95 16.78 -13.05
C ASN A 91 5.69 15.95 -13.24
N TYR A 92 5.07 15.54 -12.15
CA TYR A 92 3.80 14.81 -12.13
C TYR A 92 2.79 15.64 -11.35
N ALA A 93 1.60 15.77 -11.89
CA ALA A 93 0.48 16.40 -11.19
C ALA A 93 -0.71 15.45 -11.21
N ARG A 94 -1.35 15.29 -10.05
CA ARG A 94 -2.59 14.55 -9.90
C ARG A 94 -3.63 15.45 -9.26
N GLN A 95 -4.83 15.45 -9.82
CA GLN A 95 -5.95 16.21 -9.30
C GLN A 95 -7.14 15.29 -9.09
N ILE A 96 -7.80 15.45 -7.96
CA ILE A 96 -9.01 14.73 -7.60
C ILE A 96 -9.99 15.76 -7.05
N ASN A 97 -11.23 15.74 -7.57
CA ASN A 97 -12.31 16.49 -6.96
C ASN A 97 -12.90 15.68 -5.79
N PRO A 98 -12.71 16.10 -4.53
CA PRO A 98 -13.27 15.38 -3.39
C PRO A 98 -14.79 15.25 -3.44
N CYS A 99 -15.50 16.21 -4.04
CA CYS A 99 -16.95 16.15 -4.23
C CYS A 99 -17.40 15.00 -5.16
N SER A 100 -16.50 14.47 -5.98
CA SER A 100 -16.79 13.28 -6.79
C SER A 100 -17.00 12.01 -5.94
N PHE A 101 -16.65 12.03 -4.67
CA PHE A 101 -16.82 10.91 -3.74
C PHE A 101 -18.14 10.96 -2.96
N GLY A 102 -18.82 12.10 -2.90
CA GLY A 102 -20.13 12.29 -2.29
C GLY A 102 -20.11 12.32 -0.74
N SER A 103 -19.61 11.29 -0.08
CA SER A 103 -19.50 11.23 1.38
C SER A 103 -18.17 10.62 1.80
N LEU A 104 -17.81 10.81 3.08
CA LEU A 104 -16.60 10.19 3.64
C LEU A 104 -16.63 8.65 3.52
N ASP A 105 -17.79 8.04 3.70
CA ASP A 105 -17.94 6.59 3.55
C ASP A 105 -17.82 6.13 2.08
N GLN A 106 -18.31 6.93 1.14
CA GLN A 106 -18.11 6.68 -0.28
C GLN A 106 -16.66 6.90 -0.70
N LEU A 107 -16.00 7.93 -0.15
CA LEU A 107 -14.57 8.14 -0.31
C LEU A 107 -13.77 6.94 0.21
N ARG A 108 -14.08 6.44 1.40
CA ARG A 108 -13.45 5.23 1.97
C ARG A 108 -13.59 4.03 1.03
N LYS A 109 -14.78 3.81 0.48
CA LYS A 109 -15.03 2.73 -0.49
C LYS A 109 -14.30 2.92 -1.81
N GLN A 110 -14.11 4.14 -2.29
CA GLN A 110 -13.45 4.42 -3.56
C GLN A 110 -11.92 4.50 -3.47
N ILE A 111 -11.36 4.91 -2.33
CA ILE A 111 -9.90 4.87 -2.07
C ILE A 111 -9.39 3.41 -2.04
N GLY A 112 -10.27 2.48 -2.00
CA GLY A 112 -10.12 1.05 -1.94
C GLY A 112 -11.14 0.50 -0.98
N GLN A 113 -11.49 -0.74 -1.18
CA GLN A 113 -12.40 -1.54 -0.38
C GLN A 113 -12.21 -1.27 1.12
N ASP A 114 -13.25 -1.41 1.90
CA ASP A 114 -13.16 -1.43 3.36
C ASP A 114 -11.93 -2.27 3.76
N VAL A 115 -11.11 -1.77 4.68
CA VAL A 115 -9.89 -2.49 5.08
C VAL A 115 -10.23 -3.90 5.57
N ASP A 116 -11.43 -4.10 6.09
CA ASP A 116 -11.95 -5.43 6.44
C ASP A 116 -12.04 -6.37 5.22
N GLU A 117 -12.29 -5.87 4.02
CA GLU A 117 -12.30 -6.67 2.79
C GLU A 117 -10.90 -7.12 2.36
N LEU A 118 -9.85 -6.48 2.86
CA LEU A 118 -8.46 -6.88 2.63
C LEU A 118 -8.00 -8.01 3.58
N THR A 119 -8.63 -8.15 4.75
CA THR A 119 -8.19 -9.10 5.79
C THR A 119 -8.21 -10.57 5.37
N PRO A 120 -9.07 -11.04 4.42
CA PRO A 120 -8.96 -12.38 3.88
C PRO A 120 -7.70 -12.62 3.05
N PHE A 121 -7.07 -11.56 2.52
CA PHE A 121 -5.97 -11.63 1.56
C PHE A 121 -4.63 -11.13 2.14
N TYR A 122 -4.67 -10.38 3.24
CA TYR A 122 -3.49 -9.82 3.90
C TYR A 122 -3.55 -9.95 5.41
N ASN A 123 -2.40 -10.23 6.00
CA ASN A 123 -2.19 -10.20 7.44
C ASN A 123 -1.59 -8.84 7.83
N PHE A 124 -2.27 -8.11 8.70
CA PHE A 124 -1.83 -6.82 9.23
C PHE A 124 -1.20 -6.99 10.60
N GLN A 125 -0.03 -6.40 10.82
CA GLN A 125 0.70 -6.45 12.09
C GLN A 125 1.30 -5.10 12.42
N ALA A 126 0.92 -4.51 13.56
CA ALA A 126 1.66 -3.39 14.13
C ALA A 126 3.02 -3.89 14.66
N ARG A 127 4.09 -3.19 14.30
CA ARG A 127 5.48 -3.52 14.66
C ARG A 127 6.04 -2.48 15.62
N ASP A 128 7.30 -2.13 15.46
CA ASP A 128 8.01 -1.23 16.34
C ASP A 128 7.75 0.24 16.00
N GLU A 129 8.00 1.11 16.97
CA GLU A 129 7.97 2.55 16.79
C GLU A 129 9.38 3.05 16.49
N PHE A 130 9.49 4.04 15.59
CA PHE A 130 10.75 4.66 15.24
C PHE A 130 10.53 6.08 14.68
N ARG A 131 11.59 6.74 14.24
CA ARG A 131 11.48 8.13 13.72
C ARG A 131 11.85 8.19 12.25
N ILE A 132 11.01 8.90 11.47
CA ILE A 132 11.26 9.24 10.07
C ILE A 132 10.96 10.72 9.88
N ALA A 133 11.80 11.43 9.12
CA ALA A 133 11.66 12.85 8.84
C ALA A 133 11.45 13.70 10.12
N GLY A 134 12.11 13.31 11.23
CA GLY A 134 11.97 13.98 12.54
C GLY A 134 10.68 13.68 13.31
N ARG A 135 9.75 12.87 12.75
CA ARG A 135 8.43 12.55 13.31
C ARG A 135 8.40 11.13 13.89
N GLU A 136 7.57 10.91 14.91
CA GLU A 136 7.36 9.56 15.45
C GLU A 136 6.43 8.76 14.55
N ALA A 137 6.84 7.56 14.21
CA ALA A 137 6.14 6.68 13.30
C ALA A 137 5.88 5.31 13.92
N GLN A 138 4.72 4.74 13.60
CA GLN A 138 4.35 3.37 13.90
C GLN A 138 4.48 2.52 12.64
N GLU A 139 5.19 1.41 12.74
CA GLU A 139 5.33 0.46 11.63
C GLU A 139 4.12 -0.45 11.52
N ILE A 140 3.64 -0.65 10.27
CA ILE A 140 2.63 -1.64 9.90
C ILE A 140 3.22 -2.57 8.86
N LEU A 141 3.30 -3.85 9.18
CA LEU A 141 3.64 -4.90 8.22
C LEU A 141 2.35 -5.51 7.66
N VAL A 142 2.20 -5.50 6.33
CA VAL A 142 1.05 -6.05 5.60
C VAL A 142 1.57 -7.15 4.68
N MET A 143 1.31 -8.41 5.03
CA MET A 143 1.83 -9.55 4.29
C MET A 143 0.70 -10.33 3.63
N PRO A 144 0.81 -10.63 2.33
CA PRO A 144 -0.21 -11.41 1.64
C PRO A 144 -0.29 -12.85 2.17
N VAL A 145 -1.46 -13.45 2.07
CA VAL A 145 -1.69 -14.86 2.42
C VAL A 145 -1.37 -15.80 1.26
N ASP A 146 -1.18 -15.25 0.06
CA ASP A 146 -0.86 -15.99 -1.16
C ASP A 146 0.43 -15.50 -1.84
N GLN A 147 0.79 -16.10 -2.97
CA GLN A 147 2.01 -15.78 -3.73
C GLN A 147 1.78 -14.85 -4.92
N PHE A 148 0.55 -14.35 -5.09
CA PHE A 148 0.13 -13.63 -6.29
C PHE A 148 0.22 -12.11 -6.13
N ARG A 149 0.65 -11.64 -4.96
CA ARG A 149 0.77 -10.23 -4.60
C ARG A 149 2.00 -9.97 -3.73
N TYR A 150 2.38 -8.72 -3.62
CA TYR A 150 3.50 -8.30 -2.79
C TYR A 150 3.08 -8.03 -1.35
N GLY A 151 4.06 -8.03 -0.45
CA GLY A 151 3.92 -7.54 0.91
C GLY A 151 4.35 -6.08 1.01
N TYR A 152 3.84 -5.39 2.03
CA TYR A 152 4.13 -3.99 2.27
C TYR A 152 4.58 -3.77 3.71
N ASN A 153 5.43 -2.75 3.88
CA ASN A 153 5.80 -2.24 5.19
C ASN A 153 5.63 -0.72 5.16
N PHE A 154 4.73 -0.21 5.97
CA PHE A 154 4.42 1.21 6.06
C PHE A 154 4.92 1.77 7.39
N ALA A 155 5.46 2.99 7.37
CA ALA A 155 5.67 3.80 8.55
C ALA A 155 4.65 4.92 8.55
N VAL A 156 3.83 4.95 9.58
CA VAL A 156 2.68 5.84 9.71
C VAL A 156 2.95 6.84 10.82
N ASP A 157 2.83 8.11 10.52
CA ASP A 157 2.94 9.18 11.50
C ASP A 157 1.94 9.00 12.65
N LYS A 158 2.42 9.04 13.88
CA LYS A 158 1.57 8.79 15.06
C LYS A 158 0.57 9.91 15.32
N ASP A 159 0.90 11.14 14.96
CA ASP A 159 0.06 12.29 15.23
C ASP A 159 -1.06 12.46 14.21
N ILE A 160 -0.71 12.46 12.91
CA ILE A 160 -1.64 12.77 11.83
C ILE A 160 -2.01 11.57 10.96
N GLY A 161 -1.29 10.43 11.09
CA GLY A 161 -1.55 9.23 10.28
C GLY A 161 -0.94 9.28 8.88
N LEU A 162 -0.15 10.29 8.53
CA LEU A 162 0.47 10.38 7.21
C LEU A 162 1.46 9.23 6.99
N MET A 163 1.48 8.66 5.80
CA MET A 163 2.46 7.66 5.39
C MET A 163 3.83 8.34 5.20
N LEU A 164 4.78 8.06 6.09
CA LEU A 164 6.14 8.60 6.04
C LEU A 164 7.11 7.71 5.25
N GLN A 165 6.83 6.42 5.18
CA GLN A 165 7.58 5.44 4.40
C GLN A 165 6.65 4.35 3.88
N SER A 166 6.96 3.84 2.70
CA SER A 166 6.40 2.61 2.15
C SER A 166 7.53 1.75 1.58
N MET A 167 7.52 0.47 1.87
CA MET A 167 8.38 -0.53 1.24
C MET A 167 7.52 -1.63 0.65
N THR A 168 7.74 -1.94 -0.62
CA THR A 168 7.14 -3.09 -1.29
C THR A 168 8.14 -4.25 -1.29
N MET A 169 7.68 -5.44 -0.93
CA MET A 169 8.53 -6.61 -0.72
C MET A 169 7.98 -7.83 -1.45
N ASP A 170 8.89 -8.66 -1.97
CA ASP A 170 8.53 -9.98 -2.50
C ASP A 170 8.29 -11.01 -1.37
N SER A 171 7.93 -12.24 -1.77
CA SER A 171 7.68 -13.35 -0.85
C SER A 171 8.90 -13.75 -0.02
N SER A 172 10.12 -13.40 -0.44
CA SER A 172 11.36 -13.63 0.31
C SER A 172 11.69 -12.46 1.26
N ARG A 173 10.84 -11.43 1.31
CA ARG A 173 11.03 -10.15 2.03
C ARG A 173 12.16 -9.29 1.46
N LYS A 174 12.57 -9.52 0.23
CA LYS A 174 13.46 -8.60 -0.48
C LYS A 174 12.69 -7.34 -0.81
N ILE A 175 13.24 -6.18 -0.44
CA ILE A 175 12.66 -4.87 -0.78
C ILE A 175 12.86 -4.67 -2.28
N LEU A 176 11.75 -4.43 -2.98
CA LEU A 176 11.71 -4.13 -4.42
C LEU A 176 11.73 -2.63 -4.64
N GLU A 177 10.98 -1.92 -3.80
CA GLU A 177 10.86 -0.46 -3.83
C GLU A 177 10.79 0.10 -2.43
N ARG A 178 11.30 1.31 -2.26
CA ARG A 178 11.16 2.10 -1.04
C ARG A 178 10.85 3.55 -1.39
N PHE A 179 9.82 4.09 -0.78
CA PHE A 179 9.51 5.50 -0.68
C PHE A 179 9.77 5.95 0.74
N GLN A 180 10.39 7.11 0.96
CA GLN A 180 10.61 7.62 2.31
C GLN A 180 10.75 9.14 2.31
N PHE A 181 10.00 9.83 3.18
CA PHE A 181 10.20 11.24 3.44
C PHE A 181 11.55 11.50 4.11
N ILE A 182 12.25 12.54 3.67
CA ILE A 182 13.43 13.12 4.31
C ILE A 182 12.98 14.21 5.28
N GLU A 183 12.06 15.03 4.82
CA GLU A 183 11.38 16.07 5.58
C GLU A 183 9.94 16.18 5.12
N VAL A 184 9.07 16.57 6.02
CA VAL A 184 7.66 16.85 5.74
C VAL A 184 7.15 17.95 6.65
N GLU A 185 6.48 18.91 6.06
CA GLU A 185 5.71 19.95 6.73
C GLU A 185 4.24 19.70 6.43
N ASP A 186 3.42 19.65 7.46
CA ASP A 186 1.99 19.43 7.35
C ASP A 186 1.22 20.68 7.78
N SER A 187 0.10 20.89 7.14
CA SER A 187 -0.90 21.86 7.54
C SER A 187 -2.19 21.07 7.78
N PRO A 188 -2.40 20.60 9.02
CA PRO A 188 -3.56 19.76 9.31
C PRO A 188 -4.84 20.58 9.20
N SER A 189 -5.76 20.13 8.35
CA SER A 189 -7.12 20.64 8.31
C SER A 189 -8.10 19.51 8.00
N LEU A 190 -8.19 18.55 8.91
CA LEU A 190 -9.21 17.50 8.85
C LEU A 190 -10.61 18.14 8.87
N GLU A 191 -10.79 19.18 9.69
CA GLU A 191 -12.04 19.96 9.79
C GLU A 191 -12.40 20.62 8.45
N ASP A 192 -11.40 21.09 7.68
CA ASP A 192 -11.63 21.70 6.37
C ASP A 192 -12.09 20.67 5.34
N PHE A 193 -11.60 19.45 5.39
CA PHE A 193 -12.02 18.40 4.47
C PHE A 193 -13.44 17.89 4.76
N GLU A 194 -13.81 17.69 6.04
CA GLU A 194 -15.17 17.33 6.42
C GLU A 194 -16.15 18.45 6.09
N ALA A 195 -15.79 19.71 6.31
CA ALA A 195 -16.56 20.88 5.91
C ALA A 195 -16.70 20.94 4.39
N LEU A 196 -15.64 20.62 3.63
CA LEU A 196 -15.66 20.54 2.19
C LEU A 196 -16.64 19.47 1.68
N LEU A 197 -16.56 18.25 2.20
CA LEU A 197 -17.50 17.18 1.82
C LEU A 197 -18.94 17.54 2.17
N ALA A 198 -19.18 18.22 3.30
CA ALA A 198 -20.50 18.70 3.69
C ALA A 198 -21.03 19.80 2.77
N SER A 199 -20.15 20.56 2.13
CA SER A 199 -20.52 21.63 1.17
C SER A 199 -20.82 21.11 -0.24
N CYS A 200 -20.47 19.85 -0.55
CA CYS A 200 -20.71 19.26 -1.86
C CYS A 200 -22.22 19.05 -2.07
N SER A 201 -22.81 19.85 -2.95
CA SER A 201 -24.22 19.71 -3.36
C SER A 201 -24.32 18.71 -4.50
N GLU A 202 -24.99 17.59 -4.26
CA GLU A 202 -25.32 16.53 -5.21
C GLU A 202 -24.12 15.83 -5.89
N TYR A 203 -23.92 14.61 -5.45
CA TYR A 203 -22.97 13.67 -6.03
C TYR A 203 -23.60 12.93 -7.22
N SER A 204 -22.94 12.99 -8.35
CA SER A 204 -23.17 12.05 -9.44
C SER A 204 -22.00 11.07 -9.49
N ALA A 205 -22.21 9.85 -8.98
CA ALA A 205 -21.21 8.79 -9.10
C ALA A 205 -20.88 8.62 -10.59
N VAL A 206 -19.65 8.93 -10.96
CA VAL A 206 -19.11 8.40 -12.20
C VAL A 206 -18.89 6.90 -11.94
N VAL A 207 -19.94 6.13 -12.15
CA VAL A 207 -19.80 4.68 -12.30
C VAL A 207 -18.84 4.52 -13.47
N ALA A 208 -17.66 3.95 -13.24
CA ALA A 208 -16.79 3.56 -14.32
C ALA A 208 -17.64 2.65 -15.24
N ASP A 209 -17.89 3.11 -16.46
CA ASP A 209 -18.68 2.34 -17.44
C ASP A 209 -17.99 1.00 -17.62
N ALA A 210 -18.58 -0.05 -17.05
CA ALA A 210 -18.17 -1.40 -17.31
C ALA A 210 -18.76 -1.77 -18.69
N GLU A 211 -18.09 -1.34 -19.75
CA GLU A 211 -18.41 -1.75 -21.09
C GLU A 211 -18.18 -3.27 -21.24
N GLU A 212 -19.11 -3.97 -21.84
CA GLU A 212 -18.88 -5.37 -22.22
C GLU A 212 -17.87 -5.41 -23.37
N VAL A 213 -16.71 -5.98 -23.07
CA VAL A 213 -15.64 -6.21 -24.06
C VAL A 213 -15.52 -7.69 -24.36
N PRO A 214 -15.08 -8.07 -25.58
CA PRO A 214 -15.01 -9.48 -25.97
C PRO A 214 -13.87 -10.26 -25.28
N TRP A 215 -13.06 -9.59 -24.46
CA TRP A 215 -11.96 -10.21 -23.74
C TRP A 215 -12.32 -10.50 -22.30
N LYS A 216 -12.09 -11.74 -21.87
CA LYS A 216 -12.37 -12.20 -20.50
C LYS A 216 -11.16 -12.86 -19.88
N LEU A 217 -11.06 -12.73 -18.56
CA LEU A 217 -10.07 -13.46 -17.79
C LEU A 217 -10.71 -14.70 -17.17
N GLY A 218 -10.17 -15.87 -17.48
CA GLY A 218 -10.56 -17.13 -16.84
C GLY A 218 -10.11 -17.17 -15.37
N TRP A 219 -9.10 -16.37 -15.01
CA TRP A 219 -8.59 -16.31 -13.65
C TRP A 219 -7.98 -14.94 -13.31
N VAL A 220 -8.25 -14.49 -12.09
CA VAL A 220 -7.52 -13.43 -11.38
C VAL A 220 -7.28 -13.90 -9.95
N PRO A 221 -6.28 -13.35 -9.22
CA PRO A 221 -6.13 -13.67 -7.80
C PRO A 221 -7.41 -13.33 -7.02
N ALA A 222 -7.75 -14.13 -6.01
CA ALA A 222 -8.92 -13.90 -5.19
C ALA A 222 -8.87 -12.48 -4.56
N GLY A 223 -9.98 -11.76 -4.56
CA GLY A 223 -10.07 -10.37 -4.08
C GLY A 223 -9.74 -9.30 -5.13
N PHE A 224 -9.21 -9.67 -6.31
CA PHE A 224 -9.10 -8.71 -7.39
C PHE A 224 -10.45 -8.52 -8.08
N GLU A 225 -10.92 -7.29 -8.12
CA GLU A 225 -12.15 -6.90 -8.80
C GLU A 225 -11.86 -6.03 -10.01
N ARG A 226 -12.71 -6.15 -11.03
CA ARG A 226 -12.59 -5.33 -12.24
C ARG A 226 -13.10 -3.93 -11.97
N LEU A 227 -12.20 -2.94 -12.01
CA LEU A 227 -12.51 -1.52 -11.84
C LEU A 227 -12.85 -0.82 -13.14
N VAL A 228 -12.19 -1.20 -14.24
CA VAL A 228 -12.37 -0.59 -15.57
C VAL A 228 -12.51 -1.69 -16.61
N SER A 229 -13.45 -1.48 -17.54
CA SER A 229 -13.61 -2.27 -18.76
C SER A 229 -14.15 -1.33 -19.82
N ARG A 230 -13.32 -0.98 -20.80
CA ARG A 230 -13.74 -0.05 -21.86
C ARG A 230 -12.96 -0.27 -23.14
N THR A 231 -13.56 0.21 -24.24
CA THR A 231 -12.88 0.34 -25.52
C THR A 231 -12.71 1.82 -25.83
N ALA A 232 -11.49 2.28 -25.97
CA ALA A 232 -11.14 3.65 -26.29
C ALA A 232 -10.08 3.67 -27.39
N GLU A 233 -10.32 4.43 -28.47
CA GLU A 233 -9.36 4.60 -29.57
C GLU A 233 -8.88 3.27 -30.18
N GLY A 234 -9.75 2.26 -30.27
CA GLY A 234 -9.40 0.92 -30.80
C GLY A 234 -8.59 0.05 -29.85
N ARG A 235 -8.46 0.45 -28.60
CA ARG A 235 -7.78 -0.28 -27.53
C ARG A 235 -8.77 -0.71 -26.47
N VAL A 236 -8.76 -1.98 -26.12
CA VAL A 236 -9.45 -2.49 -24.92
C VAL A 236 -8.56 -2.27 -23.72
N GLU A 237 -9.12 -1.75 -22.64
CA GLU A 237 -8.49 -1.53 -21.36
C GLU A 237 -9.29 -2.24 -20.27
N LEU A 238 -8.62 -3.12 -19.53
CA LEU A 238 -9.15 -3.77 -18.33
C LEU A 238 -8.26 -3.43 -17.16
N VAL A 239 -8.83 -2.96 -16.04
CA VAL A 239 -8.10 -2.68 -14.81
C VAL A 239 -8.72 -3.49 -13.68
N TYR A 240 -7.87 -4.15 -12.93
CA TYR A 240 -8.22 -4.94 -11.75
C TYR A 240 -7.44 -4.46 -10.55
N SER A 241 -8.06 -4.50 -9.37
CA SER A 241 -7.41 -4.17 -8.10
C SER A 241 -8.03 -4.95 -6.96
N ASP A 242 -7.24 -5.23 -5.94
CA ASP A 242 -7.70 -5.75 -4.65
C ASP A 242 -7.74 -4.66 -3.56
N GLY A 243 -7.54 -3.39 -3.95
CA GLY A 243 -7.50 -2.24 -3.05
C GLY A 243 -6.09 -1.87 -2.55
N LEU A 244 -5.08 -2.74 -2.71
CA LEU A 244 -3.66 -2.45 -2.44
C LEU A 244 -2.82 -2.56 -3.71
N ALA A 245 -2.96 -3.63 -4.43
CA ALA A 245 -2.30 -3.88 -5.70
C ALA A 245 -3.26 -3.63 -6.86
N ALA A 246 -2.72 -3.19 -8.00
CA ALA A 246 -3.48 -3.01 -9.22
C ALA A 246 -2.73 -3.57 -10.42
N LEU A 247 -3.47 -4.00 -11.41
CA LEU A 247 -2.95 -4.40 -12.71
C LEU A 247 -3.85 -3.91 -13.84
N SER A 248 -3.23 -3.59 -14.97
CA SER A 248 -3.92 -3.15 -16.19
C SER A 248 -3.55 -4.05 -17.35
N ILE A 249 -4.53 -4.29 -18.22
CA ILE A 249 -4.40 -5.08 -19.45
C ILE A 249 -4.81 -4.19 -20.60
N PHE A 250 -3.92 -4.00 -21.54
CA PHE A 250 -4.16 -3.23 -22.76
C PHE A 250 -4.10 -4.18 -23.95
N ILE A 251 -5.16 -4.20 -24.76
CA ILE A 251 -5.29 -5.08 -25.91
C ILE A 251 -5.55 -4.23 -27.15
N VAL A 252 -4.68 -4.38 -28.14
CA VAL A 252 -4.73 -3.58 -29.39
C VAL A 252 -4.59 -4.50 -30.58
N ALA A 253 -5.49 -4.41 -31.56
CA ALA A 253 -5.31 -5.06 -32.84
C ALA A 253 -4.11 -4.45 -33.59
N VAL A 254 -3.23 -5.28 -34.14
CA VAL A 254 -2.03 -4.84 -34.85
C VAL A 254 -1.89 -5.55 -36.19
N ASP A 255 -1.38 -4.86 -37.18
CA ASP A 255 -1.16 -5.43 -38.51
C ASP A 255 0.10 -6.35 -38.55
N GLU A 256 1.06 -6.10 -37.64
CA GLU A 256 2.32 -6.82 -37.58
C GLU A 256 2.90 -6.88 -36.16
N VAL A 257 3.66 -7.92 -35.88
CA VAL A 257 4.45 -8.03 -34.64
C VAL A 257 5.73 -7.19 -34.77
N ARG A 258 5.76 -6.04 -34.09
CA ARG A 258 6.92 -5.12 -34.13
C ARG A 258 8.03 -5.46 -33.16
N PHE A 259 7.68 -6.01 -32.01
CA PHE A 259 8.61 -6.39 -30.96
C PHE A 259 8.37 -7.86 -30.57
N PRO A 260 9.39 -8.61 -30.22
CA PRO A 260 9.16 -9.96 -29.71
C PRO A 260 8.39 -9.94 -28.38
N PRO A 261 7.66 -11.01 -28.04
CA PRO A 261 7.12 -11.17 -26.70
C PRO A 261 8.22 -10.97 -25.65
N ALA A 262 7.92 -10.23 -24.59
CA ALA A 262 8.88 -9.87 -23.57
C ALA A 262 8.21 -9.72 -22.20
N ASN A 263 9.01 -9.88 -21.16
CA ASN A 263 8.58 -9.53 -19.79
C ASN A 263 9.76 -8.92 -19.03
N THR A 264 9.47 -8.06 -18.08
CA THR A 264 10.46 -7.39 -17.25
C THR A 264 9.83 -6.92 -15.94
N ASN A 265 10.68 -6.58 -14.99
CA ASN A 265 10.29 -5.89 -13.75
C ASN A 265 11.09 -4.58 -13.63
N ILE A 266 10.46 -3.56 -13.14
CA ILE A 266 11.06 -2.30 -12.72
C ILE A 266 10.58 -2.06 -11.29
N GLY A 267 11.45 -2.29 -10.31
CA GLY A 267 11.06 -2.33 -8.91
C GLY A 267 9.96 -3.38 -8.65
N ALA A 268 8.82 -2.95 -8.11
CA ALA A 268 7.64 -3.79 -7.89
C ALA A 268 6.70 -3.88 -9.11
N THR A 269 6.92 -3.06 -10.13
CA THR A 269 6.08 -3.09 -11.34
C THR A 269 6.54 -4.19 -12.27
N SER A 270 5.68 -5.19 -12.51
CA SER A 270 5.86 -6.21 -13.53
C SER A 270 5.21 -5.77 -14.84
N LEU A 271 5.86 -6.06 -15.95
CA LEU A 271 5.37 -5.80 -17.30
C LEU A 271 5.53 -7.03 -18.18
N MET A 272 4.51 -7.33 -18.98
CA MET A 272 4.51 -8.41 -19.95
C MET A 272 3.89 -7.93 -21.26
N LEU A 273 4.52 -8.26 -22.39
CA LEU A 273 4.01 -8.09 -23.73
C LEU A 273 3.87 -9.45 -24.40
N ASN A 274 2.70 -9.76 -24.94
CA ASN A 274 2.44 -10.97 -25.71
C ASN A 274 1.53 -10.66 -26.91
N TYR A 275 1.34 -11.66 -27.80
CA TYR A 275 0.48 -11.54 -28.97
C TYR A 275 -0.45 -12.76 -29.03
N TYR A 276 -1.68 -12.50 -29.44
CA TYR A 276 -2.71 -13.52 -29.60
C TYR A 276 -3.27 -13.44 -31.03
N ASP A 277 -3.38 -14.59 -31.70
CA ASP A 277 -4.09 -14.71 -32.98
C ASP A 277 -5.54 -15.11 -32.67
N VAL A 278 -6.46 -14.23 -33.01
CA VAL A 278 -7.88 -14.45 -32.83
C VAL A 278 -8.56 -14.28 -34.18
N LEU A 279 -9.04 -15.38 -34.73
CA LEU A 279 -9.75 -15.44 -36.04
C LEU A 279 -8.92 -14.78 -37.17
N GLY A 280 -7.61 -14.95 -37.16
CA GLY A 280 -6.68 -14.39 -38.16
C GLY A 280 -6.31 -12.92 -37.94
N ASN A 281 -6.74 -12.30 -36.84
CA ASN A 281 -6.31 -10.97 -36.40
C ASN A 281 -5.27 -11.09 -35.29
N ILE A 282 -4.20 -10.32 -35.39
CA ILE A 282 -3.15 -10.31 -34.36
C ILE A 282 -3.49 -9.21 -33.35
N TYR A 283 -3.49 -9.58 -32.07
CA TYR A 283 -3.66 -8.64 -30.96
C TYR A 283 -2.39 -8.57 -30.12
N SER A 284 -1.89 -7.36 -29.94
CA SER A 284 -0.84 -7.06 -28.94
C SER A 284 -1.51 -6.92 -27.59
N VAL A 285 -1.06 -7.68 -26.61
CA VAL A 285 -1.58 -7.68 -25.23
C VAL A 285 -0.46 -7.30 -24.28
N THR A 286 -0.62 -6.15 -23.62
CA THR A 286 0.31 -5.66 -22.60
C THR A 286 -0.35 -5.74 -21.23
N LEU A 287 0.29 -6.46 -20.31
CA LEU A 287 -0.09 -6.49 -18.91
C LEU A 287 0.96 -5.71 -18.11
N VAL A 288 0.50 -4.85 -17.22
CA VAL A 288 1.37 -4.09 -16.31
C VAL A 288 0.70 -4.01 -14.93
N GLY A 289 1.47 -4.19 -13.85
CA GLY A 289 0.90 -4.08 -12.51
C GLY A 289 1.92 -4.27 -11.39
N GLU A 290 1.54 -3.85 -10.21
CA GLU A 290 2.31 -4.03 -8.98
C GLU A 290 2.02 -5.40 -8.36
N VAL A 291 2.29 -6.43 -9.13
CA VAL A 291 2.13 -7.84 -8.74
C VAL A 291 3.32 -8.65 -9.23
N PRO A 292 3.62 -9.81 -8.62
CA PRO A 292 4.68 -10.70 -9.13
C PRO A 292 4.48 -11.04 -10.60
N LEU A 293 5.57 -11.10 -11.37
CA LEU A 293 5.52 -11.44 -12.79
C LEU A 293 4.81 -12.77 -13.05
N ALA A 294 4.95 -13.75 -12.15
CA ALA A 294 4.25 -15.04 -12.24
C ALA A 294 2.72 -14.86 -12.24
N THR A 295 2.20 -13.83 -11.58
CA THR A 295 0.77 -13.48 -11.59
C THR A 295 0.34 -13.00 -12.96
N LEU A 296 1.10 -12.09 -13.59
CA LEU A 296 0.80 -11.62 -14.94
C LEU A 296 0.87 -12.74 -15.97
N LEU A 297 1.89 -13.63 -15.86
CA LEU A 297 2.03 -14.78 -16.73
C LEU A 297 0.83 -15.73 -16.64
N ARG A 298 0.31 -15.95 -15.45
CA ARG A 298 -0.87 -16.79 -15.26
C ARG A 298 -2.13 -16.13 -15.81
N ILE A 299 -2.33 -14.84 -15.55
CA ILE A 299 -3.46 -14.06 -16.09
C ILE A 299 -3.44 -14.12 -17.61
N ALA A 300 -2.28 -13.91 -18.24
CA ALA A 300 -2.13 -13.97 -19.69
C ALA A 300 -2.43 -15.36 -20.26
N ALA A 301 -2.08 -16.43 -19.56
CA ALA A 301 -2.37 -17.79 -19.98
C ALA A 301 -3.86 -18.15 -19.93
N GLU A 302 -4.65 -17.40 -19.15
CA GLU A 302 -6.09 -17.60 -18.99
C GLU A 302 -6.90 -16.40 -19.55
N LEU A 303 -6.31 -15.63 -20.47
CA LEU A 303 -6.99 -14.58 -21.23
C LEU A 303 -7.66 -15.20 -22.46
N ASP A 304 -8.97 -15.08 -22.53
CA ASP A 304 -9.80 -15.62 -23.61
C ASP A 304 -10.53 -14.52 -24.37
N TYR A 305 -10.83 -14.80 -25.64
CA TYR A 305 -11.68 -13.97 -26.50
C TYR A 305 -13.03 -14.68 -26.71
N GLU A 306 -14.09 -14.04 -26.26
CA GLU A 306 -15.46 -14.50 -26.52
C GLU A 306 -16.09 -13.56 -27.55
N GLU A 307 -16.41 -14.09 -28.73
CA GLU A 307 -17.16 -13.35 -29.72
C GLU A 307 -18.54 -12.99 -29.14
N ALA A 308 -18.91 -11.72 -29.20
CA ALA A 308 -20.22 -11.27 -28.72
C ALA A 308 -21.27 -12.13 -29.41
N ALA A 309 -22.08 -12.85 -28.65
CA ALA A 309 -23.19 -13.61 -29.20
C ALA A 309 -24.07 -12.60 -29.94
N ASP A 310 -24.14 -12.73 -31.26
CA ASP A 310 -25.00 -11.88 -32.12
C ASP A 310 -26.39 -11.77 -31.48
N ALA A 311 -26.73 -10.56 -31.06
CA ALA A 311 -28.09 -10.22 -30.66
C ALA A 311 -28.98 -10.37 -31.90
N ARG A 312 -29.52 -11.58 -32.05
CA ARG A 312 -30.56 -11.88 -33.06
C ARG A 312 -31.90 -11.38 -32.61
#